data_573c81c400d8808a685ec562a032bec8
#
_entry.id   573c81c400d8808a685ec562a032bec8
#
_cell.length_a   1.000
_cell.length_b   1.000
_cell.length_c   1.000
_cell.angle_alpha   90.00
_cell.angle_beta   90.00
_cell.angle_gamma   90.00
#
_symmetry.space_group_name_H-M   'P 1'
#
loop_
_entity.id
_entity.type
_entity.pdbx_description
1 polymer ?
#
loop_
_entity_poly.entity_id
_entity_poly.type
_entity_poly.pdbx_seq_one_letter_code
_entity_poly.pdbx_strand_id
1 'polypeptide(L)'
;SDATVVAEQTFNVAGLPAEFVLPYDKAEVNSIRSYAVDASVMDQGAVRFIAVNRVGALTQGKPDKVTVMMMQAMQAAAPKDPVAELNKEFAEFEARLGGLKRVTGERISGPEGQEVAIGWDAFIDEDGVRMVREMISYPDGGRVNVRYAFKDGKPWVMVRESGGAKSRIGWDPEGVVVVSDRNGEPVEIDEAAAKAARREAREARSLVSAQAGGGV
;
A
#
# COMPACT_ATOMS: atom_id res chain seq x y z
N SER A 1 6.91 -27.64 -16.30
CA SER A 1 5.83 -28.30 -17.07
C SER A 1 4.52 -27.90 -16.40
N ASP A 2 3.63 -27.32 -17.19
CA ASP A 2 2.31 -26.89 -16.70
C ASP A 2 1.49 -28.12 -16.34
N ALA A 3 0.90 -28.12 -15.14
CA ALA A 3 -0.02 -29.15 -14.69
C ALA A 3 -1.37 -28.94 -15.43
N THR A 4 -1.89 -30.01 -16.06
CA THR A 4 -3.22 -29.99 -16.69
C THR A 4 -4.24 -30.51 -15.68
N VAL A 5 -5.31 -29.74 -15.43
CA VAL A 5 -6.43 -30.16 -14.59
C VAL A 5 -7.33 -31.07 -15.44
N VAL A 6 -7.59 -32.30 -14.96
CA VAL A 6 -8.46 -33.27 -15.63
C VAL A 6 -9.83 -33.40 -14.97
N ALA A 7 -9.97 -32.93 -13.74
CA ALA A 7 -11.25 -32.87 -13.04
C ALA A 7 -11.19 -31.79 -11.94
N GLU A 8 -12.26 -31.04 -11.78
CA GLU A 8 -12.42 -30.03 -10.73
C GLU A 8 -13.87 -30.02 -10.23
N GLN A 9 -14.06 -29.88 -8.93
CA GLN A 9 -15.38 -29.78 -8.33
C GLN A 9 -15.36 -28.88 -7.10
N THR A 10 -16.35 -28.01 -7.01
CA THR A 10 -16.62 -27.22 -5.81
C THR A 10 -17.90 -27.73 -5.14
N PHE A 11 -17.85 -27.91 -3.83
CA PHE A 11 -19.01 -28.34 -3.03
C PHE A 11 -18.95 -27.74 -1.63
N ASN A 12 -20.12 -27.67 -0.99
CA ASN A 12 -20.22 -27.15 0.37
C ASN A 12 -19.90 -28.24 1.40
N VAL A 13 -19.09 -27.90 2.39
CA VAL A 13 -18.79 -28.78 3.54
C VAL A 13 -19.25 -28.12 4.83
N ALA A 14 -19.86 -28.89 5.71
CA ALA A 14 -20.26 -28.43 7.05
C ALA A 14 -19.11 -28.46 8.06
N GLY A 15 -18.03 -29.20 7.75
CA GLY A 15 -16.84 -29.33 8.57
C GLY A 15 -15.87 -30.39 8.04
N LEU A 16 -14.73 -30.52 8.69
CA LEU A 16 -13.73 -31.55 8.39
C LEU A 16 -13.71 -32.60 9.50
N PRO A 17 -13.49 -33.90 9.19
CA PRO A 17 -13.27 -34.47 7.86
C PRO A 17 -14.52 -34.47 6.98
N ALA A 18 -14.37 -34.33 5.67
CA ALA A 18 -15.42 -34.39 4.68
C ALA A 18 -15.11 -35.44 3.62
N GLU A 19 -16.11 -36.24 3.25
CA GLU A 19 -16.01 -37.17 2.14
C GLU A 19 -16.46 -36.49 0.85
N PHE A 20 -15.77 -36.79 -0.26
CA PHE A 20 -16.10 -36.26 -1.56
C PHE A 20 -15.88 -37.29 -2.67
N VAL A 21 -16.53 -37.09 -3.79
CA VAL A 21 -16.31 -37.84 -5.03
C VAL A 21 -15.97 -36.87 -6.11
N LEU A 22 -14.82 -37.02 -6.76
CA LEU A 22 -14.39 -36.20 -7.86
C LEU A 22 -14.62 -36.96 -9.18
N PRO A 23 -15.70 -36.71 -9.91
CA PRO A 23 -15.96 -37.36 -11.19
C PRO A 23 -14.94 -36.91 -12.23
N TYR A 24 -14.43 -37.87 -13.01
CA TYR A 24 -13.49 -37.60 -14.09
C TYR A 24 -13.79 -38.50 -15.30
N ASP A 25 -13.40 -38.07 -16.49
CA ASP A 25 -13.49 -38.89 -17.69
C ASP A 25 -12.26 -39.83 -17.76
N LYS A 26 -12.52 -41.13 -17.75
CA LYS A 26 -11.45 -42.14 -17.86
C LYS A 26 -10.70 -42.05 -19.19
N ALA A 27 -11.32 -41.52 -20.25
CA ALA A 27 -10.67 -41.34 -21.55
C ALA A 27 -9.60 -40.25 -21.53
N GLU A 28 -9.67 -39.32 -20.57
CA GLU A 28 -8.68 -38.24 -20.39
C GLU A 28 -7.49 -38.68 -19.53
N VAL A 29 -7.59 -39.85 -18.88
CA VAL A 29 -6.52 -40.36 -18.02
C VAL A 29 -5.51 -41.14 -18.83
N ASN A 30 -4.31 -40.61 -18.97
CA ASN A 30 -3.19 -41.28 -19.64
C ASN A 30 -2.38 -42.09 -18.62
N SER A 31 -2.28 -43.40 -18.82
CA SER A 31 -1.63 -44.33 -17.89
C SER A 31 -0.13 -44.07 -17.62
N ILE A 32 0.54 -43.36 -18.53
CA ILE A 32 1.97 -43.02 -18.38
C ILE A 32 2.19 -41.70 -17.62
N ARG A 33 1.13 -40.91 -17.39
CA ARG A 33 1.21 -39.66 -16.62
C ARG A 33 0.93 -39.91 -15.14
N SER A 34 1.48 -39.04 -14.29
CA SER A 34 1.16 -39.01 -12.87
C SER A 34 0.03 -38.02 -12.61
N TYR A 35 -0.92 -38.43 -11.81
CA TYR A 35 -2.03 -37.60 -11.35
C TYR A 35 -1.98 -37.44 -9.84
N ALA A 36 -2.43 -36.30 -9.35
CA ALA A 36 -2.53 -36.01 -7.94
C ALA A 36 -3.80 -35.21 -7.63
N VAL A 37 -4.36 -35.46 -6.45
CA VAL A 37 -5.47 -34.66 -5.91
C VAL A 37 -4.90 -33.55 -5.06
N ASP A 38 -5.43 -32.36 -5.28
CA ASP A 38 -5.19 -31.16 -4.47
C ASP A 38 -6.54 -30.63 -3.98
N ALA A 39 -6.59 -29.94 -2.84
CA ALA A 39 -7.81 -29.41 -2.28
C ALA A 39 -7.57 -28.12 -1.50
N SER A 40 -8.58 -27.25 -1.52
CA SER A 40 -8.64 -26.07 -0.65
C SER A 40 -10.04 -25.89 -0.08
N VAL A 41 -10.15 -25.35 1.12
CA VAL A 41 -11.42 -24.97 1.74
C VAL A 41 -11.46 -23.46 1.86
N MET A 42 -12.53 -22.86 1.35
CA MET A 42 -12.77 -21.42 1.42
C MET A 42 -13.97 -21.11 2.32
N ASP A 43 -13.88 -20.01 3.04
CA ASP A 43 -14.95 -19.44 3.83
C ASP A 43 -15.02 -17.93 3.55
N GLN A 44 -16.19 -17.43 3.15
CA GLN A 44 -16.40 -16.04 2.77
C GLN A 44 -15.37 -15.50 1.77
N GLY A 45 -14.96 -16.32 0.78
CA GLY A 45 -13.96 -15.96 -0.23
C GLY A 45 -12.50 -16.05 0.22
N ALA A 46 -12.23 -16.36 1.48
CA ALA A 46 -10.89 -16.56 2.01
C ALA A 46 -10.52 -18.05 2.10
N VAL A 47 -9.32 -18.43 1.68
CA VAL A 47 -8.80 -19.78 1.84
C VAL A 47 -8.50 -20.03 3.31
N ARG A 48 -9.18 -21.03 3.92
CA ARG A 48 -9.03 -21.43 5.34
C ARG A 48 -8.14 -22.63 5.53
N PHE A 49 -8.21 -23.60 4.61
CA PHE A 49 -7.38 -24.79 4.64
C PHE A 49 -6.88 -25.12 3.25
N ILE A 50 -5.67 -25.67 3.18
CA ILE A 50 -5.03 -26.16 1.95
C ILE A 50 -4.54 -27.58 2.18
N ALA A 51 -4.42 -28.36 1.12
CA ALA A 51 -3.80 -29.68 1.19
C ALA A 51 -2.34 -29.53 1.65
N VAL A 52 -1.92 -30.35 2.60
CA VAL A 52 -0.51 -30.40 3.06
C VAL A 52 0.41 -30.80 1.92
N ASN A 53 -0.04 -31.76 1.10
CA ASN A 53 0.67 -32.29 -0.06
C ASN A 53 -0.34 -32.66 -1.14
N ARG A 54 0.09 -32.61 -2.39
CA ARG A 54 -0.65 -33.23 -3.48
C ARG A 54 -0.59 -34.75 -3.31
N VAL A 55 -1.72 -35.42 -3.29
CA VAL A 55 -1.82 -36.86 -3.06
C VAL A 55 -1.95 -37.58 -4.39
N GLY A 56 -0.97 -38.43 -4.71
CA GLY A 56 -0.96 -39.20 -5.95
C GLY A 56 -2.17 -40.16 -6.06
N ALA A 57 -2.78 -40.21 -7.23
CA ALA A 57 -3.99 -41.00 -7.50
C ALA A 57 -3.99 -41.61 -8.92
N LEU A 58 -4.85 -42.62 -9.14
CA LEU A 58 -5.28 -43.20 -10.42
C LEU A 58 -4.24 -44.01 -11.19
N THR A 59 -3.00 -43.55 -11.33
CA THR A 59 -1.99 -44.17 -12.19
C THR A 59 -0.74 -44.55 -11.43
N GLN A 60 0.13 -45.33 -12.06
CA GLN A 60 1.42 -45.78 -11.49
C GLN A 60 1.30 -46.50 -10.16
N GLY A 61 0.29 -47.35 -10.03
CA GLY A 61 0.00 -48.11 -8.80
C GLY A 61 -0.59 -47.30 -7.65
N LYS A 62 -1.01 -46.04 -7.90
CA LYS A 62 -1.70 -45.24 -6.91
C LYS A 62 -3.19 -45.55 -6.89
N PRO A 63 -3.81 -45.50 -5.70
CA PRO A 63 -5.23 -45.82 -5.55
C PRO A 63 -6.15 -44.77 -6.16
N ASP A 64 -7.39 -45.16 -6.42
CA ASP A 64 -8.49 -44.27 -6.81
C ASP A 64 -9.19 -43.64 -5.59
N LYS A 65 -8.97 -44.17 -4.40
CA LYS A 65 -9.45 -43.60 -3.13
C LYS A 65 -8.27 -43.04 -2.34
N VAL A 66 -8.28 -41.73 -2.09
CA VAL A 66 -7.20 -41.05 -1.38
C VAL A 66 -7.73 -40.19 -0.24
N THR A 67 -6.88 -40.01 0.77
CA THR A 67 -7.15 -39.08 1.86
C THR A 67 -6.23 -37.85 1.69
N VAL A 68 -6.84 -36.67 1.58
CA VAL A 68 -6.11 -35.42 1.49
C VAL A 68 -6.05 -34.81 2.90
N MET A 69 -4.84 -34.71 3.41
CA MET A 69 -4.60 -34.04 4.70
C MET A 69 -4.62 -32.53 4.49
N MET A 70 -5.44 -31.84 5.28
CA MET A 70 -5.57 -30.38 5.21
C MET A 70 -4.79 -29.75 6.36
N MET A 71 -4.14 -28.65 6.08
CA MET A 71 -3.59 -27.75 7.09
C MET A 71 -4.28 -26.40 7.01
N GLN A 72 -4.38 -25.72 8.15
CA GLN A 72 -4.88 -24.37 8.15
C GLN A 72 -3.99 -23.51 7.24
N ALA A 73 -4.57 -22.90 6.24
CA ALA A 73 -3.84 -21.91 5.46
C ALA A 73 -3.36 -20.84 6.42
N MET A 74 -2.06 -20.60 6.49
CA MET A 74 -1.59 -19.36 7.10
C MET A 74 -2.31 -18.27 6.32
N GLN A 75 -3.21 -17.58 7.02
CA GLN A 75 -3.95 -16.49 6.43
C GLN A 75 -2.89 -15.53 5.90
N ALA A 76 -2.64 -15.54 4.59
CA ALA A 76 -1.96 -14.44 3.98
C ALA A 76 -2.74 -13.23 4.48
N ALA A 77 -2.08 -12.38 5.25
CA ALA A 77 -2.71 -11.16 5.76
C ALA A 77 -3.48 -10.58 4.58
N ALA A 78 -4.77 -10.30 4.78
CA ALA A 78 -5.62 -9.75 3.73
C ALA A 78 -4.78 -8.71 2.99
N PRO A 79 -4.76 -8.67 1.65
CA PRO A 79 -3.89 -7.75 0.94
C PRO A 79 -4.06 -6.40 1.61
N LYS A 80 -2.97 -5.94 2.23
CA LYS A 80 -3.00 -4.73 3.02
C LYS A 80 -3.35 -3.63 2.04
N ASP A 81 -4.43 -2.91 2.30
CA ASP A 81 -4.73 -1.72 1.53
C ASP A 81 -3.59 -0.70 1.76
N PRO A 82 -2.72 -0.46 0.76
CA PRO A 82 -1.55 0.39 0.94
C PRO A 82 -1.95 1.82 1.32
N VAL A 83 -3.14 2.28 0.91
CA VAL A 83 -3.69 3.58 1.30
C VAL A 83 -4.06 3.59 2.77
N ALA A 84 -4.74 2.55 3.27
CA ALA A 84 -5.11 2.44 4.67
C ALA A 84 -3.88 2.29 5.59
N GLU A 85 -2.86 1.53 5.18
CA GLU A 85 -1.61 1.42 5.94
C GLU A 85 -0.86 2.74 6.03
N LEU A 86 -0.67 3.41 4.89
CA LEU A 86 -0.02 4.72 4.88
C LEU A 86 -0.77 5.75 5.72
N ASN A 87 -2.11 5.71 5.69
CA ASN A 87 -2.96 6.58 6.51
C ASN A 87 -2.72 6.37 7.99
N LYS A 88 -2.69 5.12 8.43
CA LYS A 88 -2.43 4.75 9.84
C LYS A 88 -1.04 5.22 10.26
N GLU A 89 -0.02 4.87 9.49
CA GLU A 89 1.37 5.22 9.79
C GLU A 89 1.59 6.74 9.82
N PHE A 90 0.97 7.46 8.88
CA PHE A 90 1.04 8.91 8.81
C PHE A 90 0.32 9.58 10.00
N ALA A 91 -0.84 9.08 10.43
CA ALA A 91 -1.55 9.58 11.61
C ALA A 91 -0.75 9.34 12.90
N GLU A 92 -0.13 8.18 13.06
CA GLU A 92 0.76 7.87 14.18
C GLU A 92 2.01 8.77 14.19
N PHE A 93 2.53 9.09 13.01
CA PHE A 93 3.63 10.03 12.86
C PHE A 93 3.21 11.45 13.26
N GLU A 94 2.06 11.95 12.78
CA GLU A 94 1.55 13.27 13.14
C GLU A 94 1.29 13.41 14.66
N ALA A 95 0.80 12.37 15.32
CA ALA A 95 0.56 12.36 16.75
C ALA A 95 1.86 12.56 17.59
N ARG A 96 3.01 12.19 17.04
CA ARG A 96 4.31 12.33 17.71
C ARG A 96 4.99 13.69 17.52
N LEU A 97 4.49 14.53 16.60
CA LEU A 97 5.10 15.83 16.31
C LEU A 97 5.06 16.82 17.47
N GLY A 98 4.10 16.68 18.40
CA GLY A 98 3.96 17.59 19.54
C GLY A 98 5.18 17.68 20.48
N GLY A 99 6.07 16.69 20.43
CA GLY A 99 7.33 16.68 21.22
C GLY A 99 8.53 17.29 20.48
N LEU A 100 8.39 17.71 19.23
CA LEU A 100 9.48 18.20 18.41
C LEU A 100 9.61 19.73 18.47
N LYS A 101 10.82 20.23 18.20
CA LYS A 101 11.05 21.68 18.03
C LYS A 101 10.22 22.19 16.86
N ARG A 102 9.36 23.18 17.10
CA ARG A 102 8.59 23.86 16.07
C ARG A 102 9.26 25.16 15.65
N VAL A 103 9.39 25.37 14.34
CA VAL A 103 9.88 26.62 13.73
C VAL A 103 8.81 27.09 12.76
N THR A 104 8.59 28.39 12.69
CA THR A 104 7.58 29.00 11.83
C THR A 104 8.17 30.11 10.96
N GLY A 105 7.58 30.38 9.84
CA GLY A 105 7.95 31.49 8.97
C GLY A 105 6.91 31.79 7.92
N GLU A 106 7.21 32.77 7.10
CA GLU A 106 6.37 33.17 5.99
C GLU A 106 7.23 33.59 4.80
N ARG A 107 6.69 33.49 3.60
CA ARG A 107 7.33 33.97 2.37
C ARG A 107 6.28 34.35 1.34
N ILE A 108 6.67 35.19 0.40
CA ILE A 108 5.92 35.48 -0.81
C ILE A 108 6.59 34.72 -1.95
N SER A 109 5.83 34.13 -2.83
CA SER A 109 6.31 33.34 -3.96
C SER A 109 5.42 33.56 -5.18
N GLY A 110 6.00 33.49 -6.36
CA GLY A 110 5.31 33.68 -7.63
C GLY A 110 5.85 34.88 -8.40
N PRO A 111 5.49 35.02 -9.69
CA PRO A 111 5.84 36.15 -10.50
C PRO A 111 5.06 37.41 -10.04
N GLU A 112 5.60 38.58 -10.36
CA GLU A 112 4.99 39.88 -10.07
C GLU A 112 3.52 39.92 -10.55
N GLY A 113 2.60 40.30 -9.66
CA GLY A 113 1.16 40.35 -9.93
C GLY A 113 0.41 38.99 -9.80
N GLN A 114 1.14 37.93 -9.50
CA GLN A 114 0.57 36.58 -9.22
C GLN A 114 1.19 35.97 -7.96
N GLU A 115 1.66 36.84 -7.06
CA GLU A 115 2.27 36.41 -5.82
C GLU A 115 1.26 35.70 -4.91
N VAL A 116 1.72 34.65 -4.24
CA VAL A 116 1.00 33.95 -3.20
C VAL A 116 1.71 34.13 -1.87
N ALA A 117 0.95 34.31 -0.81
CA ALA A 117 1.50 34.31 0.55
C ALA A 117 1.54 32.87 1.08
N ILE A 118 2.71 32.45 1.56
CA ILE A 118 2.92 31.12 2.11
C ILE A 118 3.37 31.26 3.56
N GLY A 119 2.48 30.95 4.48
CA GLY A 119 2.82 30.71 5.88
C GLY A 119 3.22 29.26 6.06
N TRP A 120 4.24 28.97 6.86
CA TRP A 120 4.67 27.61 7.12
C TRP A 120 5.05 27.38 8.58
N ASP A 121 4.92 26.14 9.03
CA ASP A 121 5.53 25.64 10.24
C ASP A 121 6.25 24.29 9.97
N ALA A 122 7.33 24.08 10.70
CA ALA A 122 8.15 22.88 10.56
C ALA A 122 8.44 22.27 11.92
N PHE A 123 8.54 20.95 11.94
CA PHE A 123 8.85 20.14 13.11
C PHE A 123 10.22 19.48 12.89
N ILE A 124 11.12 19.70 13.84
CA ILE A 124 12.55 19.36 13.72
C ILE A 124 12.97 18.57 14.94
N ASP A 125 13.71 17.48 14.74
CA ASP A 125 14.43 16.74 15.77
C ASP A 125 15.95 16.75 15.51
N GLU A 126 16.69 15.90 16.19
CA GLU A 126 18.15 15.74 16.05
C GLU A 126 18.57 15.28 14.63
N ASP A 127 17.72 14.53 13.94
CA ASP A 127 17.95 14.05 12.57
C ASP A 127 17.54 15.08 11.49
N GLY A 128 16.95 16.21 11.91
CA GLY A 128 16.55 17.32 11.05
C GLY A 128 15.05 17.49 10.87
N VAL A 129 14.63 18.04 9.72
CA VAL A 129 13.23 18.36 9.43
C VAL A 129 12.43 17.08 9.23
N ARG A 130 11.41 16.86 10.08
CA ARG A 130 10.50 15.70 10.03
C ARG A 130 9.21 16.02 9.31
N MET A 131 8.68 17.23 9.44
CA MET A 131 7.50 17.69 8.72
C MET A 131 7.61 19.18 8.43
N VAL A 132 7.08 19.56 7.27
CA VAL A 132 6.76 20.95 6.92
C VAL A 132 5.28 21.02 6.60
N ARG A 133 4.59 22.03 7.13
CA ARG A 133 3.22 22.38 6.78
C ARG A 133 3.23 23.77 6.16
N GLU A 134 2.62 23.90 4.98
CA GLU A 134 2.44 25.17 4.31
C GLU A 134 0.96 25.50 4.17
N MET A 135 0.63 26.76 4.41
CA MET A 135 -0.65 27.34 4.06
C MET A 135 -0.41 28.39 2.98
N ILE A 136 -0.86 28.09 1.77
CA ILE A 136 -0.72 28.94 0.60
C ILE A 136 -2.03 29.73 0.43
N SER A 137 -1.91 31.05 0.43
CA SER A 137 -3.06 31.96 0.25
C SER A 137 -2.91 32.69 -1.09
N TYR A 138 -3.91 32.56 -1.92
CA TYR A 138 -3.98 33.15 -3.25
C TYR A 138 -4.68 34.52 -3.21
N PRO A 139 -4.39 35.44 -4.14
CA PRO A 139 -5.01 36.77 -4.18
C PRO A 139 -6.53 36.75 -4.34
N ASP A 140 -7.08 35.72 -4.96
CA ASP A 140 -8.53 35.47 -5.13
C ASP A 140 -9.23 34.94 -3.88
N GLY A 141 -8.50 34.79 -2.77
CA GLY A 141 -8.99 34.23 -1.50
C GLY A 141 -8.92 32.71 -1.43
N GLY A 142 -8.47 32.02 -2.46
CA GLY A 142 -8.22 30.59 -2.45
C GLY A 142 -7.15 30.22 -1.42
N ARG A 143 -7.31 29.02 -0.80
CA ARG A 143 -6.35 28.48 0.16
C ARG A 143 -6.03 27.02 -0.15
N VAL A 144 -4.74 26.68 -0.02
CA VAL A 144 -4.24 25.32 -0.14
C VAL A 144 -3.36 25.02 1.07
N ASN A 145 -3.64 23.92 1.75
CA ASN A 145 -2.79 23.41 2.81
C ASN A 145 -1.97 22.24 2.26
N VAL A 146 -0.66 22.26 2.47
CA VAL A 146 0.23 21.18 2.06
C VAL A 146 1.03 20.72 3.28
N ARG A 147 1.14 19.41 3.43
CA ARG A 147 1.96 18.77 4.46
C ARG A 147 2.98 17.86 3.80
N TYR A 148 4.23 18.04 4.14
CA TYR A 148 5.35 17.23 3.65
C TYR A 148 5.99 16.53 4.84
N ALA A 149 5.92 15.21 4.88
CA ALA A 149 6.60 14.40 5.88
C ALA A 149 7.87 13.77 5.31
N PHE A 150 8.88 13.65 6.17
CA PHE A 150 10.19 13.15 5.80
C PHE A 150 10.61 11.99 6.69
N LYS A 151 11.19 10.95 6.10
CA LYS A 151 11.91 9.88 6.77
C LYS A 151 13.36 9.89 6.27
N ASP A 152 14.32 9.86 7.17
CA ASP A 152 15.75 9.88 6.86
C ASP A 152 16.14 11.01 5.88
N GLY A 153 15.49 12.18 6.06
CA GLY A 153 15.69 13.35 5.22
C GLY A 153 15.13 13.26 3.80
N LYS A 154 14.42 12.19 3.46
CA LYS A 154 13.78 12.00 2.15
C LYS A 154 12.27 12.25 2.24
N PRO A 155 11.62 12.82 1.19
CA PRO A 155 10.17 12.88 1.14
C PRO A 155 9.55 11.49 1.27
N TRP A 156 8.61 11.37 2.20
CA TRP A 156 7.89 10.13 2.46
C TRP A 156 6.40 10.25 2.14
N VAL A 157 5.75 11.32 2.59
CA VAL A 157 4.33 11.58 2.32
C VAL A 157 4.14 13.06 2.02
N MET A 158 3.33 13.35 1.01
CA MET A 158 2.77 14.67 0.76
C MET A 158 1.25 14.59 0.82
N VAL A 159 0.63 15.49 1.56
CA VAL A 159 -0.83 15.66 1.61
C VAL A 159 -1.15 17.08 1.19
N ARG A 160 -2.05 17.25 0.22
CA ARG A 160 -2.53 18.54 -0.26
C ARG A 160 -4.05 18.61 -0.08
N GLU A 161 -4.52 19.68 0.54
CA GLU A 161 -5.93 19.95 0.76
C GLU A 161 -6.32 21.29 0.13
N SER A 162 -7.29 21.28 -0.76
CA SER A 162 -7.78 22.46 -1.49
C SER A 162 -9.25 22.31 -1.84
N GLY A 163 -10.08 23.34 -1.54
CA GLY A 163 -11.48 23.34 -1.92
C GLY A 163 -12.31 22.15 -1.42
N GLY A 164 -11.95 21.58 -0.26
CA GLY A 164 -12.59 20.37 0.29
C GLY A 164 -12.08 19.04 -0.29
N ALA A 165 -11.23 19.07 -1.32
CA ALA A 165 -10.56 17.89 -1.84
C ALA A 165 -9.24 17.66 -1.11
N LYS A 166 -8.93 16.39 -0.84
CA LYS A 166 -7.67 15.95 -0.23
C LYS A 166 -6.97 14.97 -1.17
N SER A 167 -5.74 15.25 -1.53
CA SER A 167 -4.90 14.33 -2.28
C SER A 167 -3.66 13.95 -1.49
N ARG A 168 -3.15 12.75 -1.74
CA ARG A 168 -1.96 12.23 -1.07
C ARG A 168 -1.07 11.48 -2.04
N ILE A 169 0.23 11.59 -1.80
CA ILE A 169 1.26 10.84 -2.48
C ILE A 169 2.20 10.28 -1.41
N GLY A 170 2.45 8.97 -1.45
CA GLY A 170 3.44 8.29 -0.62
C GLY A 170 4.57 7.74 -1.48
N TRP A 171 5.80 7.88 -1.03
CA TRP A 171 7.01 7.37 -1.70
C TRP A 171 7.74 6.37 -0.82
N ASP A 172 8.35 5.39 -1.46
CA ASP A 172 9.36 4.53 -0.82
C ASP A 172 10.71 5.27 -0.63
N PRO A 173 11.70 4.66 0.04
CA PRO A 173 13.02 5.26 0.23
C PRO A 173 13.77 5.57 -1.07
N GLU A 174 13.51 4.85 -2.16
CA GLU A 174 14.06 5.06 -3.50
C GLU A 174 13.37 6.23 -4.22
N GLY A 175 12.15 6.58 -3.77
CA GLY A 175 11.33 7.68 -4.26
C GLY A 175 10.41 7.29 -5.39
N VAL A 176 10.08 6.00 -5.45
CA VAL A 176 9.00 5.49 -6.28
C VAL A 176 7.68 5.74 -5.55
N VAL A 177 6.64 6.12 -6.29
CA VAL A 177 5.30 6.29 -5.71
C VAL A 177 4.73 4.92 -5.36
N VAL A 178 4.42 4.71 -4.09
CA VAL A 178 3.79 3.48 -3.59
C VAL A 178 2.31 3.66 -3.28
N VAL A 179 1.89 4.91 -3.05
CA VAL A 179 0.49 5.29 -2.83
C VAL A 179 0.23 6.63 -3.51
N SER A 180 -0.87 6.71 -4.25
CA SER A 180 -1.47 7.97 -4.69
C SER A 180 -2.98 7.86 -4.57
N ASP A 181 -3.59 8.81 -3.84
CA ASP A 181 -5.04 8.83 -3.62
C ASP A 181 -5.62 10.23 -3.67
N ARG A 182 -6.93 10.30 -3.98
CA ARG A 182 -7.75 11.50 -3.84
C ARG A 182 -9.00 11.16 -3.02
N ASN A 183 -9.15 11.82 -1.88
CA ASN A 183 -10.25 11.58 -0.92
C ASN A 183 -10.33 10.12 -0.44
N GLY A 184 -9.19 9.42 -0.40
CA GLY A 184 -9.11 8.01 0.00
C GLY A 184 -9.24 7.01 -1.15
N GLU A 185 -9.64 7.46 -2.35
CA GLU A 185 -9.73 6.60 -3.53
C GLU A 185 -8.39 6.57 -4.28
N PRO A 186 -7.85 5.41 -4.62
CA PRO A 186 -6.62 5.30 -5.39
C PRO A 186 -6.73 6.04 -6.73
N VAL A 187 -5.69 6.80 -7.08
CA VAL A 187 -5.60 7.54 -8.34
C VAL A 187 -4.23 7.29 -8.96
N GLU A 188 -4.21 7.03 -10.25
CA GLU A 188 -2.96 6.96 -10.98
C GLU A 188 -2.35 8.36 -11.12
N ILE A 189 -1.06 8.47 -10.85
CA ILE A 189 -0.28 9.71 -11.03
C ILE A 189 0.78 9.49 -12.10
N ASP A 190 0.88 10.41 -13.03
CA ASP A 190 1.94 10.37 -14.04
C ASP A 190 3.32 10.66 -13.43
N GLU A 191 4.37 10.20 -14.11
CA GLU A 191 5.74 10.32 -13.61
C GLU A 191 6.19 11.79 -13.46
N ALA A 192 5.74 12.68 -14.34
CA ALA A 192 6.12 14.10 -14.30
C ALA A 192 5.49 14.78 -13.07
N ALA A 193 4.21 14.51 -12.79
CA ALA A 193 3.52 15.02 -11.61
C ALA A 193 4.14 14.45 -10.30
N ALA A 194 4.50 13.16 -10.28
CA ALA A 194 5.17 12.54 -9.14
C ALA A 194 6.55 13.16 -8.86
N LYS A 195 7.34 13.42 -9.91
CA LYS A 195 8.64 14.10 -9.81
C LYS A 195 8.49 15.55 -9.34
N ALA A 196 7.47 16.27 -9.86
CA ALA A 196 7.18 17.64 -9.45
C ALA A 196 6.82 17.71 -7.96
N ALA A 197 5.93 16.87 -7.48
CA ALA A 197 5.54 16.78 -6.07
C ALA A 197 6.74 16.47 -5.15
N ARG A 198 7.60 15.55 -5.57
CA ARG A 198 8.80 15.19 -4.81
C ARG A 198 9.82 16.34 -4.77
N ARG A 199 9.97 17.10 -5.87
CA ARG A 199 10.80 18.30 -5.91
C ARG A 199 10.26 19.36 -4.97
N GLU A 200 8.97 19.65 -5.01
CA GLU A 200 8.28 20.59 -4.13
C GLU A 200 8.54 20.26 -2.63
N ALA A 201 8.40 19.00 -2.25
CA ALA A 201 8.70 18.56 -0.89
C ALA A 201 10.17 18.81 -0.49
N ARG A 202 11.14 18.56 -1.40
CA ARG A 202 12.56 18.83 -1.14
C ARG A 202 12.85 20.32 -0.99
N GLU A 203 12.23 21.15 -1.81
CA GLU A 203 12.36 22.61 -1.76
C GLU A 203 11.82 23.15 -0.44
N ALA A 204 10.64 22.71 0.00
CA ALA A 204 10.07 23.07 1.30
C ALA A 204 11.01 22.71 2.45
N ARG A 205 11.59 21.49 2.45
CA ARG A 205 12.56 21.08 3.47
C ARG A 205 13.82 21.93 3.45
N SER A 206 14.36 22.23 2.26
CA SER A 206 15.60 23.01 2.13
C SER A 206 15.46 24.43 2.63
N LEU A 207 14.32 25.08 2.35
CA LEU A 207 14.00 26.42 2.85
C LEU A 207 13.98 26.47 4.38
N VAL A 208 13.32 25.52 5.01
CA VAL A 208 13.26 25.40 6.47
C VAL A 208 14.65 25.16 7.06
N SER A 209 15.44 24.27 6.46
CA SER A 209 16.79 23.96 6.95
C SER A 209 17.72 25.18 6.89
N ALA A 210 17.62 25.99 5.84
CA ALA A 210 18.39 27.21 5.70
C ALA A 210 18.03 28.26 6.77
N GLN A 211 16.76 28.39 7.11
CA GLN A 211 16.29 29.34 8.12
C GLN A 211 16.55 28.85 9.55
N ALA A 212 16.45 27.53 9.80
CA ALA A 212 16.73 26.95 11.11
C ALA A 212 18.23 26.96 11.47
N GLY A 213 19.12 26.91 10.48
CA GLY A 213 20.59 26.97 10.65
C GLY A 213 21.18 28.37 10.68
N GLY A 214 20.42 29.40 10.31
CA GLY A 214 20.89 30.81 10.28
C GLY A 214 20.70 31.59 11.60
N GLY A 215 20.27 30.95 12.67
CA GLY A 215 20.06 31.55 13.99
C GLY A 215 21.15 31.13 15.00
N VAL A 216 22.41 31.50 14.74
CA VAL A 216 23.50 31.49 15.71
C VAL A 216 24.10 32.89 15.83
#